data_2725fe0931c0a4b0845c36f5418ce700
#
_entry.id   2725fe0931c0a4b0845c36f5418ce700
#
_cell.length_a   1.000
_cell.length_b   1.000
_cell.length_c   1.000
_cell.angle_alpha   90.00
_cell.angle_beta   90.00
_cell.angle_gamma   90.00
#
_symmetry.space_group_name_H-M   'P 1'
#
loop_
_entity.id
_entity.type
_entity.pdbx_description
1 polymer ?
#
loop_
_entity_poly.entity_id
_entity_poly.type
_entity_poly.pdbx_seq_one_letter_code
_entity_poly.pdbx_strand_id
1 'polypeptide(L)'
;MTDGLNKYSSRITQRKSQGASQAMLYGTGMTEDDMNKPQVGIASVWYEGNTCNMHLLDLAAKVKEGVSAADMVGMRFNTIGVSDGISMGTEGMSYSLQSRDLIADSIETIMGAQWYDACVTIPGCDKNMPGCLMALGRLNRPGLMVYGGTIKPGFLNGEKLDIVSAFQCYGEFIAGKIDDHQRQDIVKKSCPGAGACGGMYTANTMASAIEALGMSLPYSASIPAEDPDKAKECIEAGKAVRLLLEKDIKPRDIMTRDAFENAMVVVMALGGSTNAVLHLIAMARSVDVELTIDDFQAVSDRVPFLADLKPSGKFVQEDLHSIGGTPAVMKYLLEKGMMKGDCLTVTGQTLAQNIEPLPGLKEGQKVFHMLENPIKPTGHIQILKGNLAPEGAVAKITGKEGTKFEGTANVFDSEEEMLTALEENKIKKGDVVIIRYEGPKGGPGMPEMLTPTSAIMGAGLGSDVALMTDGRFSGGSHGFIVGHITPEAQEGGPLALVQTGDKITIDAENNRLD
;
A
#
# COMPACT_ATOMS: atom_id res chain seq x y z
N MET A 1 20.19 19.62 -29.38
CA MET A 1 20.07 18.25 -29.90
C MET A 1 19.82 17.36 -28.69
N THR A 2 18.71 16.65 -28.68
CA THR A 2 18.31 15.74 -27.57
C THR A 2 19.08 14.42 -27.69
N ASP A 3 20.38 14.43 -27.46
CA ASP A 3 21.37 13.39 -27.72
C ASP A 3 20.91 11.94 -27.37
N GLY A 4 19.98 11.39 -28.15
CA GLY A 4 19.54 10.00 -28.04
C GLY A 4 18.58 9.67 -26.90
N LEU A 5 17.99 10.69 -26.22
CA LEU A 5 17.03 10.47 -25.11
C LEU A 5 15.70 9.85 -25.57
N ASN A 6 15.34 10.02 -26.84
CA ASN A 6 14.20 9.40 -27.51
C ASN A 6 14.52 8.00 -28.05
N LYS A 7 15.22 7.22 -27.25
CA LYS A 7 15.78 5.89 -27.59
C LYS A 7 14.73 4.91 -28.15
N TYR A 8 13.52 4.94 -27.59
CA TYR A 8 12.41 4.06 -27.99
C TYR A 8 11.48 4.75 -28.98
N SER A 9 11.04 5.99 -28.72
CA SER A 9 10.06 6.71 -29.54
C SER A 9 10.60 7.06 -30.92
N SER A 10 11.91 7.22 -31.10
CA SER A 10 12.53 7.44 -32.41
C SER A 10 12.19 6.36 -33.46
N ARG A 11 11.82 5.15 -33.00
CA ARG A 11 11.36 4.06 -33.90
C ARG A 11 10.12 4.45 -34.71
N ILE A 12 9.20 5.21 -34.11
CA ILE A 12 7.94 5.62 -34.73
C ILE A 12 7.98 7.07 -35.21
N THR A 13 8.80 7.95 -34.60
CA THR A 13 8.83 9.37 -34.93
C THR A 13 9.81 9.72 -36.04
N GLN A 14 10.89 8.94 -36.26
CA GLN A 14 11.99 9.35 -37.13
C GLN A 14 12.19 8.45 -38.35
N ARG A 15 11.70 7.21 -38.32
CA ARG A 15 11.87 6.28 -39.44
C ARG A 15 10.95 6.64 -40.63
N LYS A 16 11.48 6.77 -41.84
CA LYS A 16 10.70 7.05 -43.07
C LYS A 16 9.59 6.01 -43.31
N SER A 17 9.81 4.76 -42.92
CA SER A 17 8.83 3.67 -43.03
C SER A 17 7.65 3.80 -42.07
N GLN A 18 7.71 4.70 -41.10
CA GLN A 18 6.70 4.91 -40.05
C GLN A 18 5.81 6.16 -40.32
N GLY A 19 5.60 6.49 -41.58
CA GLY A 19 4.76 7.66 -41.97
C GLY A 19 3.34 7.62 -41.43
N ALA A 20 2.74 6.42 -41.30
CA ALA A 20 1.42 6.27 -40.71
C ALA A 20 1.42 6.61 -39.21
N SER A 21 2.42 6.14 -38.44
CA SER A 21 2.59 6.49 -37.03
C SER A 21 2.79 7.99 -36.84
N GLN A 22 3.63 8.61 -37.68
CA GLN A 22 3.88 10.05 -37.68
C GLN A 22 2.60 10.85 -37.99
N ALA A 23 1.80 10.42 -38.98
CA ALA A 23 0.54 11.06 -39.31
C ALA A 23 -0.44 11.04 -38.11
N MET A 24 -0.53 9.92 -37.39
CA MET A 24 -1.34 9.83 -36.19
C MET A 24 -0.84 10.78 -35.09
N LEU A 25 0.48 10.84 -34.85
CA LEU A 25 1.08 11.73 -33.85
C LEU A 25 0.88 13.22 -34.22
N TYR A 26 1.06 13.62 -35.46
CA TYR A 26 0.71 14.97 -35.91
C TYR A 26 -0.78 15.28 -35.71
N GLY A 27 -1.66 14.30 -35.94
CA GLY A 27 -3.10 14.42 -35.68
C GLY A 27 -3.46 14.65 -34.21
N THR A 28 -2.59 14.27 -33.25
CA THR A 28 -2.75 14.58 -31.81
C THR A 28 -2.27 15.99 -31.44
N GLY A 29 -1.72 16.76 -32.40
CA GLY A 29 -1.20 18.10 -32.21
C GLY A 29 0.32 18.17 -31.96
N MET A 30 1.06 17.07 -32.09
CA MET A 30 2.53 17.11 -32.04
C MET A 30 3.09 17.93 -33.19
N THR A 31 4.12 18.71 -32.91
CA THR A 31 4.88 19.50 -33.88
C THR A 31 6.07 18.71 -34.43
N GLU A 32 6.72 19.21 -35.47
CA GLU A 32 7.95 18.65 -36.02
C GLU A 32 9.08 18.63 -34.96
N ASP A 33 9.13 19.65 -34.09
CA ASP A 33 10.08 19.72 -32.98
C ASP A 33 9.81 18.63 -31.95
N ASP A 34 8.53 18.37 -31.62
CA ASP A 34 8.11 17.35 -30.66
C ASP A 34 8.49 15.93 -31.11
N MET A 35 8.56 15.69 -32.44
CA MET A 35 8.97 14.39 -32.99
C MET A 35 10.43 14.03 -32.64
N ASN A 36 11.23 15.02 -32.24
CA ASN A 36 12.63 14.83 -31.87
C ASN A 36 12.83 14.74 -30.35
N LYS A 37 11.78 14.97 -29.55
CA LYS A 37 11.84 14.93 -28.08
C LYS A 37 11.50 13.54 -27.54
N PRO A 38 12.02 13.18 -26.36
CA PRO A 38 11.60 11.96 -25.70
C PRO A 38 10.12 12.05 -25.28
N GLN A 39 9.41 10.93 -25.40
CA GLN A 39 8.00 10.80 -25.02
C GLN A 39 7.89 10.11 -23.68
N VAL A 40 7.14 10.72 -22.75
CA VAL A 40 6.90 10.22 -21.40
C VAL A 40 5.45 9.77 -21.27
N GLY A 41 5.24 8.48 -21.05
CA GLY A 41 3.93 7.96 -20.68
C GLY A 41 3.57 8.39 -19.26
N ILE A 42 2.42 9.01 -19.09
CA ILE A 42 1.88 9.43 -17.79
C ILE A 42 0.66 8.56 -17.50
N ALA A 43 0.89 7.51 -16.73
CA ALA A 43 -0.10 6.48 -16.42
C ALA A 43 -0.83 6.79 -15.12
N SER A 44 -2.06 7.26 -15.16
CA SER A 44 -2.86 7.46 -13.97
C SER A 44 -3.87 6.33 -13.75
N VAL A 45 -4.22 6.08 -12.50
CA VAL A 45 -5.30 5.15 -12.14
C VAL A 45 -6.58 5.95 -11.84
N TRP A 46 -6.85 6.93 -12.68
CA TRP A 46 -7.97 7.83 -12.50
C TRP A 46 -9.31 7.19 -12.85
N TYR A 47 -10.30 7.37 -11.97
CA TYR A 47 -11.72 7.25 -12.23
C TYR A 47 -12.52 7.99 -11.15
N GLU A 48 -13.77 8.41 -11.44
CA GLU A 48 -14.54 9.30 -10.56
C GLU A 48 -15.09 8.60 -9.30
N GLY A 49 -15.39 7.32 -9.39
CA GLY A 49 -16.13 6.56 -8.37
C GLY A 49 -15.34 6.18 -7.11
N ASN A 50 -14.19 6.81 -6.83
CA ASN A 50 -13.38 6.51 -5.64
C ASN A 50 -12.62 7.76 -5.17
N THR A 51 -12.73 8.09 -3.89
CA THR A 51 -11.98 9.21 -3.28
C THR A 51 -10.47 9.10 -3.50
N CYS A 52 -9.93 7.87 -3.49
CA CYS A 52 -8.51 7.63 -3.72
C CYS A 52 -8.04 8.05 -5.14
N ASN A 53 -8.94 8.05 -6.12
CA ASN A 53 -8.59 8.15 -7.54
C ASN A 53 -9.19 9.37 -8.26
N MET A 54 -10.26 9.98 -7.75
CA MET A 54 -11.04 11.00 -8.45
C MET A 54 -10.25 12.26 -8.85
N HIS A 55 -9.15 12.58 -8.15
CA HIS A 55 -8.29 13.74 -8.39
C HIS A 55 -7.04 13.44 -9.25
N LEU A 56 -6.77 12.18 -9.56
CA LEU A 56 -5.52 11.79 -10.22
C LEU A 56 -5.38 12.32 -11.64
N LEU A 57 -6.48 12.67 -12.31
CA LEU A 57 -6.43 13.27 -13.64
C LEU A 57 -5.83 14.68 -13.59
N ASP A 58 -6.12 15.45 -12.53
CA ASP A 58 -5.56 16.79 -12.31
C ASP A 58 -4.07 16.68 -11.97
N LEU A 59 -3.67 15.72 -11.15
CA LEU A 59 -2.26 15.44 -10.88
C LEU A 59 -1.50 15.02 -12.15
N ALA A 60 -2.13 14.21 -13.01
CA ALA A 60 -1.55 13.84 -14.31
C ALA A 60 -1.36 15.06 -15.23
N ALA A 61 -2.24 16.06 -15.15
CA ALA A 61 -2.05 17.31 -15.86
C ALA A 61 -0.83 18.08 -15.33
N LYS A 62 -0.62 18.12 -14.01
CA LYS A 62 0.55 18.75 -13.39
C LYS A 62 1.87 18.03 -13.72
N VAL A 63 1.86 16.70 -13.74
CA VAL A 63 3.02 15.93 -14.23
C VAL A 63 3.32 16.28 -15.68
N LYS A 64 2.30 16.39 -16.55
CA LYS A 64 2.47 16.80 -17.95
C LYS A 64 3.07 18.20 -18.08
N GLU A 65 2.66 19.15 -17.25
CA GLU A 65 3.27 20.48 -17.18
C GLU A 65 4.78 20.37 -16.88
N GLY A 66 5.17 19.59 -15.86
CA GLY A 66 6.56 19.36 -15.50
C GLY A 66 7.38 18.68 -16.59
N VAL A 67 6.80 17.67 -17.25
CA VAL A 67 7.42 16.98 -18.40
C VAL A 67 7.67 17.95 -19.55
N SER A 68 6.68 18.80 -19.88
CA SER A 68 6.80 19.80 -20.94
C SER A 68 7.84 20.87 -20.60
N ALA A 69 7.88 21.33 -19.33
CA ALA A 69 8.89 22.29 -18.85
C ALA A 69 10.33 21.74 -18.89
N ALA A 70 10.47 20.39 -18.88
CA ALA A 70 11.74 19.71 -19.02
C ALA A 70 12.08 19.31 -20.48
N ASP A 71 11.43 19.95 -21.46
CA ASP A 71 11.64 19.75 -22.91
C ASP A 71 11.41 18.30 -23.34
N MET A 72 10.29 17.72 -22.91
CA MET A 72 9.82 16.38 -23.27
C MET A 72 8.33 16.42 -23.64
N VAL A 73 7.80 15.35 -24.26
CA VAL A 73 6.40 15.23 -24.63
C VAL A 73 5.68 14.30 -23.67
N GLY A 74 4.77 14.82 -22.86
CA GLY A 74 3.94 14.04 -21.94
C GLY A 74 2.68 13.49 -22.60
N MET A 75 2.50 12.16 -22.52
CA MET A 75 1.35 11.43 -23.08
C MET A 75 0.56 10.78 -21.94
N ARG A 76 -0.60 11.38 -21.59
CA ARG A 76 -1.46 10.87 -20.52
C ARG A 76 -2.31 9.71 -21.01
N PHE A 77 -2.41 8.68 -20.18
CA PHE A 77 -3.39 7.61 -20.32
C PHE A 77 -3.80 7.09 -18.95
N ASN A 78 -4.93 6.38 -18.88
CA ASN A 78 -5.46 5.83 -17.64
C ASN A 78 -5.50 4.31 -17.72
N THR A 79 -5.32 3.67 -16.58
CA THR A 79 -5.57 2.25 -16.37
C THR A 79 -6.76 2.06 -15.43
N ILE A 80 -7.22 0.82 -15.31
CA ILE A 80 -8.28 0.46 -14.36
C ILE A 80 -7.81 0.61 -12.91
N GLY A 81 -8.77 0.64 -11.99
CA GLY A 81 -8.55 0.54 -10.56
C GLY A 81 -9.78 -0.04 -9.87
N VAL A 82 -9.59 -0.59 -8.67
CA VAL A 82 -10.67 -1.05 -7.79
C VAL A 82 -10.59 -0.25 -6.50
N SER A 83 -11.75 0.14 -5.98
CA SER A 83 -11.87 0.76 -4.66
C SER A 83 -12.10 -0.32 -3.62
N ASP A 84 -11.09 -0.62 -2.80
CA ASP A 84 -11.25 -1.57 -1.72
C ASP A 84 -12.30 -1.10 -0.71
N GLY A 85 -12.36 0.19 -0.41
CA GLY A 85 -13.37 0.73 0.51
C GLY A 85 -14.82 0.59 0.03
N ILE A 86 -15.06 0.56 -1.30
CA ILE A 86 -16.40 0.36 -1.88
C ILE A 86 -16.73 -1.13 -2.05
N SER A 87 -15.73 -1.93 -2.43
CA SER A 87 -15.92 -3.35 -2.73
C SER A 87 -15.94 -4.24 -1.48
N MET A 88 -15.39 -3.75 -0.35
CA MET A 88 -15.26 -4.50 0.90
C MET A 88 -16.60 -5.05 1.39
N GLY A 89 -16.61 -6.33 1.77
CA GLY A 89 -17.82 -7.03 2.23
C GLY A 89 -18.82 -7.35 1.11
N THR A 90 -18.38 -7.35 -0.14
CA THR A 90 -19.19 -7.74 -1.31
C THR A 90 -18.36 -8.62 -2.26
N GLU A 91 -19.01 -9.30 -3.21
CA GLU A 91 -18.33 -10.09 -4.26
C GLU A 91 -17.43 -9.23 -5.16
N GLY A 92 -17.63 -7.90 -5.16
CA GLY A 92 -16.74 -6.93 -5.83
C GLY A 92 -15.30 -7.02 -5.35
N MET A 93 -15.08 -7.45 -4.10
CA MET A 93 -13.74 -7.58 -3.54
C MET A 93 -12.90 -8.68 -4.20
N SER A 94 -13.53 -9.69 -4.83
CA SER A 94 -12.85 -10.69 -5.64
C SER A 94 -12.10 -10.13 -6.85
N TYR A 95 -12.39 -8.90 -7.28
CA TYR A 95 -11.69 -8.21 -8.37
C TYR A 95 -10.49 -7.39 -7.89
N SER A 96 -10.36 -7.15 -6.58
CA SER A 96 -9.36 -6.21 -6.05
C SER A 96 -7.91 -6.69 -6.28
N LEU A 97 -7.54 -7.89 -5.82
CA LEU A 97 -6.15 -8.35 -5.92
C LEU A 97 -5.69 -8.52 -7.37
N GLN A 98 -6.54 -9.06 -8.24
CA GLN A 98 -6.24 -9.24 -9.66
C GLN A 98 -6.05 -7.90 -10.38
N SER A 99 -6.70 -6.82 -9.92
CA SER A 99 -6.53 -5.50 -10.52
C SER A 99 -5.06 -5.03 -10.47
N ARG A 100 -4.28 -5.47 -9.48
CA ARG A 100 -2.84 -5.20 -9.39
C ARG A 100 -2.10 -5.67 -10.66
N ASP A 101 -2.33 -6.89 -11.06
CA ASP A 101 -1.67 -7.49 -12.23
C ASP A 101 -2.22 -6.88 -13.54
N LEU A 102 -3.53 -6.65 -13.63
CA LEU A 102 -4.15 -5.98 -14.77
C LEU A 102 -3.66 -4.54 -14.95
N ILE A 103 -3.45 -3.79 -13.86
CA ILE A 103 -2.84 -2.46 -13.89
C ILE A 103 -1.44 -2.55 -14.49
N ALA A 104 -0.62 -3.49 -14.01
CA ALA A 104 0.72 -3.69 -14.53
C ALA A 104 0.70 -4.04 -16.02
N ASP A 105 -0.15 -4.97 -16.44
CA ASP A 105 -0.28 -5.40 -17.83
C ASP A 105 -0.77 -4.28 -18.74
N SER A 106 -1.73 -3.46 -18.28
CA SER A 106 -2.27 -2.34 -19.09
C SER A 106 -1.23 -1.24 -19.30
N ILE A 107 -0.45 -0.89 -18.27
CA ILE A 107 0.63 0.10 -18.39
C ILE A 107 1.72 -0.43 -19.31
N GLU A 108 2.16 -1.67 -19.13
CA GLU A 108 3.18 -2.30 -19.97
C GLU A 108 2.73 -2.35 -21.43
N THR A 109 1.45 -2.67 -21.68
CA THR A 109 0.87 -2.72 -23.03
C THR A 109 0.95 -1.37 -23.71
N ILE A 110 0.50 -0.29 -23.10
CA ILE A 110 0.54 1.05 -23.71
C ILE A 110 1.98 1.54 -23.88
N MET A 111 2.80 1.41 -22.84
CA MET A 111 4.21 1.83 -22.91
C MET A 111 4.98 1.10 -24.00
N GLY A 112 4.72 -0.20 -24.17
CA GLY A 112 5.33 -1.01 -25.22
C GLY A 112 4.82 -0.65 -26.61
N ALA A 113 3.50 -0.60 -26.81
CA ALA A 113 2.87 -0.36 -28.10
C ALA A 113 3.12 1.05 -28.63
N GLN A 114 3.12 2.06 -27.77
CA GLN A 114 3.35 3.46 -28.12
C GLN A 114 4.83 3.87 -28.13
N TRP A 115 5.72 2.99 -27.75
CA TRP A 115 7.17 3.24 -27.74
C TRP A 115 7.60 4.40 -26.84
N TYR A 116 6.90 4.71 -25.75
CA TYR A 116 7.29 5.80 -24.85
C TYR A 116 8.65 5.51 -24.18
N ASP A 117 9.47 6.55 -24.04
CA ASP A 117 10.86 6.45 -23.57
C ASP A 117 10.97 6.33 -22.05
N ALA A 118 10.03 6.94 -21.34
CA ALA A 118 9.99 6.95 -19.88
C ALA A 118 8.54 6.88 -19.38
N CYS A 119 8.35 6.57 -18.09
CA CYS A 119 7.02 6.43 -17.50
C CYS A 119 6.93 7.15 -16.15
N VAL A 120 5.86 7.92 -15.94
CA VAL A 120 5.44 8.39 -14.60
C VAL A 120 4.10 7.74 -14.29
N THR A 121 4.01 7.02 -13.17
CA THR A 121 2.77 6.40 -12.72
C THR A 121 2.16 7.19 -11.58
N ILE A 122 0.82 7.30 -11.56
CA ILE A 122 0.08 8.09 -10.56
C ILE A 122 -1.04 7.23 -9.98
N PRO A 123 -0.73 6.39 -8.98
CA PRO A 123 -1.69 5.57 -8.25
C PRO A 123 -2.35 6.30 -7.09
N GLY A 124 -3.50 5.79 -6.63
CA GLY A 124 -4.22 6.30 -5.45
C GLY A 124 -4.59 5.22 -4.43
N CYS A 125 -5.16 4.10 -4.86
CA CYS A 125 -5.67 3.05 -3.98
C CYS A 125 -4.67 1.90 -3.78
N ASP A 126 -5.02 0.96 -2.89
CA ASP A 126 -4.18 -0.11 -2.35
C ASP A 126 -3.42 -0.93 -3.40
N LYS A 127 -4.10 -1.47 -4.40
CA LYS A 127 -3.52 -2.34 -5.44
C LYS A 127 -2.90 -1.56 -6.58
N ASN A 128 -3.19 -0.25 -6.65
CA ASN A 128 -2.66 0.61 -7.71
C ASN A 128 -1.14 0.76 -7.60
N MET A 129 -0.63 1.00 -6.38
CA MET A 129 0.81 1.23 -6.17
C MET A 129 1.65 0.02 -6.55
N PRO A 130 1.41 -1.19 -6.02
CA PRO A 130 2.21 -2.34 -6.42
C PRO A 130 2.03 -2.67 -7.92
N GLY A 131 0.83 -2.51 -8.49
CA GLY A 131 0.61 -2.69 -9.94
C GLY A 131 1.45 -1.74 -10.78
N CYS A 132 1.49 -0.46 -10.43
CA CYS A 132 2.33 0.54 -11.09
C CYS A 132 3.82 0.20 -11.01
N LEU A 133 4.30 -0.21 -9.82
CA LEU A 133 5.71 -0.56 -9.64
C LEU A 133 6.10 -1.84 -10.38
N MET A 134 5.22 -2.84 -10.41
CA MET A 134 5.44 -4.04 -11.21
C MET A 134 5.58 -3.70 -12.70
N ALA A 135 4.75 -2.78 -13.22
CA ALA A 135 4.87 -2.30 -14.60
C ALA A 135 6.22 -1.62 -14.85
N LEU A 136 6.63 -0.68 -13.97
CA LEU A 136 7.93 0.00 -14.09
C LEU A 136 9.09 -0.99 -14.07
N GLY A 137 9.06 -1.97 -13.16
CA GLY A 137 10.10 -3.00 -13.04
C GLY A 137 10.19 -3.91 -14.27
N ARG A 138 9.03 -4.32 -14.84
CA ARG A 138 8.98 -5.18 -16.04
C ARG A 138 9.43 -4.43 -17.30
N LEU A 139 8.96 -3.20 -17.48
CA LEU A 139 9.37 -2.32 -18.58
C LEU A 139 10.85 -1.98 -18.55
N ASN A 140 11.38 -1.76 -17.37
CA ASN A 140 12.76 -1.33 -17.14
C ASN A 140 13.19 -0.16 -18.02
N ARG A 141 12.32 0.83 -18.18
CA ARG A 141 12.59 2.14 -18.79
C ARG A 141 12.63 3.20 -17.69
N PRO A 142 13.38 4.29 -17.85
CA PRO A 142 13.41 5.38 -16.87
C PRO A 142 12.01 5.74 -16.40
N GLY A 143 11.80 5.83 -15.08
CA GLY A 143 10.48 6.12 -14.56
C GLY A 143 10.42 6.20 -13.05
N LEU A 144 9.32 6.78 -12.55
CA LEU A 144 9.05 6.96 -11.13
C LEU A 144 7.55 6.93 -10.84
N MET A 145 7.21 6.83 -9.57
CA MET A 145 5.84 6.93 -9.08
C MET A 145 5.62 8.26 -8.36
N VAL A 146 4.47 8.89 -8.60
CA VAL A 146 3.91 9.99 -7.81
C VAL A 146 2.66 9.47 -7.11
N TYR A 147 2.67 9.39 -5.80
CA TYR A 147 1.50 8.96 -5.03
C TYR A 147 0.42 10.04 -5.03
N GLY A 148 -0.84 9.65 -5.23
CA GLY A 148 -1.98 10.57 -5.21
C GLY A 148 -2.22 11.28 -3.88
N GLY A 149 -1.62 10.79 -2.80
CA GLY A 149 -1.70 11.40 -1.47
C GLY A 149 -2.81 10.84 -0.60
N THR A 150 -2.66 11.05 0.71
CA THR A 150 -3.63 10.63 1.74
C THR A 150 -4.82 11.59 1.81
N ILE A 151 -6.01 11.06 2.17
CA ILE A 151 -7.20 11.86 2.47
C ILE A 151 -7.03 12.59 3.81
N LYS A 152 -7.65 13.76 3.94
CA LYS A 152 -7.82 14.42 5.23
C LYS A 152 -8.79 13.66 6.13
N PRO A 153 -8.61 13.66 7.46
CA PRO A 153 -9.59 13.07 8.36
C PRO A 153 -10.91 13.82 8.33
N GLY A 154 -12.02 13.07 8.52
CA GLY A 154 -13.29 13.64 8.84
C GLY A 154 -13.40 14.04 10.31
N PHE A 155 -14.45 14.78 10.67
CA PHE A 155 -14.68 15.20 12.05
C PHE A 155 -16.14 15.10 12.44
N LEU A 156 -16.40 14.55 13.62
CA LEU A 156 -17.71 14.54 14.25
C LEU A 156 -17.53 14.79 15.76
N ASN A 157 -18.20 15.81 16.29
CA ASN A 157 -18.14 16.17 17.73
C ASN A 157 -16.72 16.36 18.29
N GLY A 158 -15.78 16.83 17.45
CA GLY A 158 -14.38 17.04 17.83
C GLY A 158 -13.48 15.81 17.68
N GLU A 159 -14.04 14.66 17.33
CA GLU A 159 -13.26 13.45 17.08
C GLU A 159 -12.90 13.29 15.59
N LYS A 160 -11.68 12.82 15.32
CA LYS A 160 -11.22 12.48 13.97
C LYS A 160 -11.84 11.17 13.49
N LEU A 161 -12.42 11.21 12.30
CA LEU A 161 -13.00 10.05 11.61
C LEU A 161 -12.17 9.69 10.36
N ASP A 162 -12.28 8.43 9.97
CA ASP A 162 -11.75 7.90 8.71
C ASP A 162 -12.62 6.73 8.21
N ILE A 163 -12.20 6.06 7.14
CA ILE A 163 -12.95 4.92 6.57
C ILE A 163 -13.15 3.79 7.60
N VAL A 164 -12.18 3.54 8.48
CA VAL A 164 -12.31 2.48 9.51
C VAL A 164 -13.38 2.85 10.53
N SER A 165 -13.55 4.15 10.84
CA SER A 165 -14.65 4.63 11.69
C SER A 165 -16.02 4.27 11.08
N ALA A 166 -16.15 4.37 9.74
CA ALA A 166 -17.38 3.99 9.04
C ALA A 166 -17.63 2.46 9.08
N PHE A 167 -16.60 1.63 9.13
CA PHE A 167 -16.76 0.18 9.33
C PHE A 167 -17.06 -0.17 10.79
N GLN A 168 -16.36 0.43 11.74
CA GLN A 168 -16.55 0.15 13.17
C GLN A 168 -17.90 0.55 13.69
N CYS A 169 -18.50 1.66 13.20
CA CYS A 169 -19.81 2.11 13.64
C CYS A 169 -20.94 1.09 13.36
N TYR A 170 -20.75 0.16 12.42
CA TYR A 170 -21.66 -0.96 12.24
C TYR A 170 -21.67 -1.92 13.44
N GLY A 171 -20.49 -2.28 13.95
CA GLY A 171 -20.37 -3.09 15.17
C GLY A 171 -20.93 -2.37 16.41
N GLU A 172 -20.74 -1.06 16.51
CA GLU A 172 -21.33 -0.23 17.59
C GLU A 172 -22.86 -0.21 17.51
N PHE A 173 -23.40 -0.16 16.30
CA PHE A 173 -24.86 -0.22 16.06
C PHE A 173 -25.43 -1.58 16.43
N ILE A 174 -24.82 -2.70 16.00
CA ILE A 174 -25.24 -4.06 16.39
C ILE A 174 -25.20 -4.22 17.91
N ALA A 175 -24.19 -3.70 18.56
CA ALA A 175 -24.05 -3.76 20.01
C ALA A 175 -25.00 -2.80 20.77
N GLY A 176 -25.84 -2.04 20.07
CA GLY A 176 -26.78 -1.09 20.67
C GLY A 176 -26.12 0.13 21.34
N LYS A 177 -24.86 0.44 21.01
CA LYS A 177 -24.12 1.59 21.57
C LYS A 177 -24.49 2.90 20.90
N ILE A 178 -24.88 2.85 19.63
CA ILE A 178 -25.33 4.00 18.84
C ILE A 178 -26.62 3.65 18.11
N ASP A 179 -27.42 4.66 17.77
CA ASP A 179 -28.60 4.52 16.91
C ASP A 179 -28.24 4.66 15.42
N ASP A 180 -29.21 4.44 14.52
CA ASP A 180 -28.96 4.51 13.07
C ASP A 180 -28.67 5.95 12.59
N HIS A 181 -29.19 6.97 13.26
CA HIS A 181 -28.90 8.37 12.92
C HIS A 181 -27.44 8.71 13.22
N GLN A 182 -26.95 8.31 14.39
CA GLN A 182 -25.55 8.48 14.79
C GLN A 182 -24.60 7.70 13.84
N ARG A 183 -24.96 6.45 13.49
CA ARG A 183 -24.23 5.64 12.51
C ARG A 183 -24.12 6.35 11.15
N GLN A 184 -25.24 6.88 10.64
CA GLN A 184 -25.27 7.61 9.36
C GLN A 184 -24.42 8.89 9.40
N ASP A 185 -24.41 9.61 10.51
CA ASP A 185 -23.58 10.81 10.68
C ASP A 185 -22.09 10.49 10.62
N ILE A 186 -21.66 9.38 11.25
CA ILE A 186 -20.26 8.88 11.17
C ILE A 186 -19.93 8.55 9.72
N VAL A 187 -20.77 7.76 9.04
CA VAL A 187 -20.54 7.34 7.63
C VAL A 187 -20.38 8.54 6.71
N LYS A 188 -21.30 9.53 6.79
CA LYS A 188 -21.29 10.72 5.92
C LYS A 188 -20.05 11.62 6.10
N LYS A 189 -19.43 11.58 7.28
CA LYS A 189 -18.31 12.46 7.64
C LYS A 189 -16.94 11.80 7.61
N SER A 190 -16.87 10.49 7.39
CA SER A 190 -15.62 9.72 7.45
C SER A 190 -14.65 9.99 6.30
N CYS A 191 -15.16 10.31 5.10
CA CYS A 191 -14.33 10.52 3.90
C CYS A 191 -14.65 11.87 3.26
N PRO A 192 -14.04 12.99 3.72
CA PRO A 192 -14.50 14.34 3.37
C PRO A 192 -13.99 14.90 2.04
N GLY A 193 -13.16 14.17 1.28
CA GLY A 193 -12.56 14.71 0.04
C GLY A 193 -11.72 13.71 -0.72
N ALA A 194 -10.76 14.24 -1.46
CA ALA A 194 -9.84 13.44 -2.27
C ALA A 194 -8.70 12.84 -1.44
N GLY A 195 -8.21 11.70 -1.87
CA GLY A 195 -7.07 11.02 -1.30
C GLY A 195 -7.36 9.58 -0.87
N ALA A 196 -6.29 8.81 -0.67
CA ALA A 196 -6.36 7.46 -0.15
C ALA A 196 -6.60 7.46 1.36
N CYS A 197 -7.09 6.33 1.90
CA CYS A 197 -7.44 6.16 3.30
C CYS A 197 -6.38 6.74 4.26
N GLY A 198 -6.83 7.49 5.29
CA GLY A 198 -5.95 8.34 6.10
C GLY A 198 -5.02 7.61 7.07
N GLY A 199 -5.33 6.39 7.50
CA GLY A 199 -4.46 5.61 8.41
C GLY A 199 -3.28 4.96 7.70
N MET A 200 -2.43 4.26 8.47
CA MET A 200 -1.35 3.43 7.93
C MET A 200 -1.92 2.08 7.42
N TYR A 201 -2.93 2.19 6.56
CA TYR A 201 -3.56 1.10 5.85
C TYR A 201 -2.74 0.76 4.61
N THR A 202 -3.24 -0.11 3.72
CA THR A 202 -2.40 -0.64 2.63
C THR A 202 -1.89 0.46 1.68
N ALA A 203 -2.71 1.47 1.35
CA ALA A 203 -2.29 2.56 0.46
C ALA A 203 -1.09 3.35 1.01
N ASN A 204 -1.20 3.90 2.23
CA ASN A 204 -0.10 4.66 2.85
C ASN A 204 1.11 3.77 3.20
N THR A 205 0.88 2.49 3.54
CA THR A 205 1.96 1.51 3.74
C THR A 205 2.78 1.34 2.46
N MET A 206 2.12 1.08 1.34
CA MET A 206 2.81 0.86 0.07
C MET A 206 3.48 2.14 -0.45
N ALA A 207 2.82 3.31 -0.31
CA ALA A 207 3.43 4.59 -0.65
C ALA A 207 4.73 4.83 0.14
N SER A 208 4.71 4.63 1.47
CA SER A 208 5.88 4.79 2.34
C SER A 208 6.99 3.77 2.02
N ALA A 209 6.61 2.51 1.74
CA ALA A 209 7.55 1.48 1.31
C ALA A 209 8.22 1.82 -0.03
N ILE A 210 7.47 2.38 -0.99
CA ILE A 210 7.98 2.75 -2.32
C ILE A 210 8.88 3.99 -2.25
N GLU A 211 8.61 4.94 -1.35
CA GLU A 211 9.52 6.05 -1.09
C GLU A 211 10.83 5.55 -0.48
N ALA A 212 10.78 4.63 0.48
CA ALA A 212 11.96 3.99 1.05
C ALA A 212 12.74 3.10 0.04
N LEU A 213 12.02 2.48 -0.90
CA LEU A 213 12.59 1.75 -2.04
C LEU A 213 13.35 2.67 -3.01
N GLY A 214 13.11 3.99 -2.96
CA GLY A 214 13.73 4.98 -3.84
C GLY A 214 13.00 5.23 -5.16
N MET A 215 11.77 4.74 -5.35
CA MET A 215 11.01 4.84 -6.60
C MET A 215 10.04 6.02 -6.67
N SER A 216 10.00 6.87 -5.64
CA SER A 216 9.28 8.16 -5.64
C SER A 216 10.16 9.27 -5.06
N LEU A 217 9.76 10.52 -5.30
CA LEU A 217 10.45 11.68 -4.73
C LEU A 217 10.26 11.74 -3.20
N PRO A 218 11.20 12.35 -2.47
CA PRO A 218 11.02 12.59 -1.04
C PRO A 218 9.70 13.32 -0.73
N TYR A 219 9.03 12.92 0.34
CA TYR A 219 7.71 13.37 0.78
C TYR A 219 6.52 12.84 -0.04
N SER A 220 6.72 12.15 -1.17
CA SER A 220 5.63 11.65 -2.00
C SER A 220 4.58 10.88 -1.20
N ALA A 221 5.03 10.01 -0.30
CA ALA A 221 4.17 9.16 0.53
C ALA A 221 3.38 9.91 1.61
N SER A 222 3.85 11.08 2.04
CA SER A 222 3.27 11.75 3.20
C SER A 222 2.52 13.04 2.87
N ILE A 223 2.78 13.70 1.72
CA ILE A 223 2.05 14.90 1.30
C ILE A 223 0.56 14.54 1.09
N PRO A 224 -0.39 15.20 1.79
CA PRO A 224 -1.82 14.96 1.58
C PRO A 224 -2.26 15.29 0.16
N ALA A 225 -3.33 14.63 -0.31
CA ALA A 225 -3.84 14.77 -1.68
C ALA A 225 -4.24 16.21 -2.05
N GLU A 226 -4.80 16.95 -1.10
CA GLU A 226 -5.26 18.32 -1.30
C GLU A 226 -4.23 19.39 -0.87
N ASP A 227 -3.02 18.98 -0.49
CA ASP A 227 -1.96 19.92 -0.15
C ASP A 227 -1.36 20.54 -1.43
N PRO A 228 -1.13 21.87 -1.47
CA PRO A 228 -0.50 22.53 -2.63
C PRO A 228 0.86 21.95 -3.02
N ASP A 229 1.59 21.37 -2.08
CA ASP A 229 2.89 20.77 -2.35
C ASP A 229 2.78 19.49 -3.18
N LYS A 230 1.63 18.81 -3.21
CA LYS A 230 1.36 17.68 -4.10
C LYS A 230 1.41 18.09 -5.58
N ALA A 231 0.86 19.24 -5.92
CA ALA A 231 0.97 19.77 -7.29
C ALA A 231 2.41 20.15 -7.67
N LYS A 232 3.19 20.68 -6.71
CA LYS A 232 4.62 20.99 -6.92
C LYS A 232 5.43 19.73 -7.16
N GLU A 233 5.21 18.68 -6.37
CA GLU A 233 5.83 17.37 -6.55
C GLU A 233 5.56 16.83 -7.97
N CYS A 234 4.32 16.92 -8.45
CA CYS A 234 3.96 16.49 -9.80
C CYS A 234 4.77 17.21 -10.89
N ILE A 235 5.02 18.52 -10.72
CA ILE A 235 5.85 19.29 -11.65
C ILE A 235 7.33 18.86 -11.54
N GLU A 236 7.86 18.67 -10.35
CA GLU A 236 9.24 18.21 -10.13
C GLU A 236 9.47 16.78 -10.66
N ALA A 237 8.44 15.94 -10.70
CA ALA A 237 8.52 14.61 -11.32
C ALA A 237 8.95 14.67 -12.80
N GLY A 238 8.56 15.72 -13.53
CA GLY A 238 9.02 15.95 -14.91
C GLY A 238 10.53 16.16 -15.00
N LYS A 239 11.11 16.94 -14.10
CA LYS A 239 12.56 17.15 -14.04
C LYS A 239 13.30 15.88 -13.64
N ALA A 240 12.75 15.12 -12.67
CA ALA A 240 13.33 13.86 -12.25
C ALA A 240 13.36 12.83 -13.40
N VAL A 241 12.28 12.70 -14.17
CA VAL A 241 12.25 11.82 -15.36
C VAL A 241 13.30 12.24 -16.40
N ARG A 242 13.48 13.55 -16.62
CA ARG A 242 14.52 14.04 -17.55
C ARG A 242 15.91 13.59 -17.10
N LEU A 243 16.21 13.75 -15.82
CA LEU A 243 17.49 13.32 -15.25
C LEU A 243 17.68 11.80 -15.36
N LEU A 244 16.61 11.01 -15.11
CA LEU A 244 16.68 9.54 -15.25
C LEU A 244 16.99 9.13 -16.71
N LEU A 245 16.40 9.81 -17.70
CA LEU A 245 16.70 9.59 -19.11
C LEU A 245 18.15 9.95 -19.43
N GLU A 246 18.65 11.10 -18.97
CA GLU A 246 20.03 11.57 -19.22
C GLU A 246 21.08 10.65 -18.62
N LYS A 247 20.79 10.09 -17.44
CA LYS A 247 21.70 9.17 -16.74
C LYS A 247 21.47 7.68 -17.09
N ASP A 248 20.47 7.38 -17.92
CA ASP A 248 19.97 6.03 -18.23
C ASP A 248 19.67 5.17 -16.97
N ILE A 249 19.20 5.83 -15.89
CA ILE A 249 18.81 5.15 -14.65
C ILE A 249 17.43 4.52 -14.82
N LYS A 250 17.33 3.23 -14.52
CA LYS A 250 16.14 2.41 -14.71
C LYS A 250 15.63 1.82 -13.41
N PRO A 251 14.38 1.38 -13.33
CA PRO A 251 13.80 0.79 -12.13
C PRO A 251 14.64 -0.36 -11.54
N ARG A 252 15.24 -1.23 -12.36
CA ARG A 252 16.06 -2.35 -11.87
C ARG A 252 17.40 -1.91 -11.26
N ASP A 253 17.88 -0.70 -11.56
CA ASP A 253 19.08 -0.12 -10.91
C ASP A 253 18.74 0.36 -9.48
N ILE A 254 17.47 0.67 -9.21
CA ILE A 254 16.95 1.20 -7.94
C ILE A 254 16.35 0.09 -7.08
N MET A 255 15.50 -0.76 -7.68
CA MET A 255 14.74 -1.82 -6.99
C MET A 255 15.63 -3.04 -6.68
N THR A 256 16.70 -2.81 -5.93
CA THR A 256 17.65 -3.83 -5.50
C THR A 256 17.19 -4.55 -4.24
N ARG A 257 17.82 -5.67 -3.91
CA ARG A 257 17.56 -6.39 -2.66
C ARG A 257 17.65 -5.47 -1.43
N ASP A 258 18.67 -4.63 -1.36
CA ASP A 258 18.89 -3.70 -0.25
C ASP A 258 17.80 -2.60 -0.17
N ALA A 259 17.31 -2.14 -1.33
CA ALA A 259 16.20 -1.20 -1.39
C ALA A 259 14.88 -1.84 -0.90
N PHE A 260 14.62 -3.12 -1.23
CA PHE A 260 13.48 -3.85 -0.67
C PHE A 260 13.61 -4.04 0.84
N GLU A 261 14.81 -4.25 1.36
CA GLU A 261 15.04 -4.32 2.81
C GLU A 261 14.71 -2.97 3.47
N ASN A 262 15.11 -1.83 2.89
CA ASN A 262 14.71 -0.51 3.35
C ASN A 262 13.18 -0.32 3.38
N ALA A 263 12.48 -0.80 2.35
CA ALA A 263 11.03 -0.77 2.29
C ALA A 263 10.40 -1.56 3.46
N MET A 264 10.89 -2.78 3.73
CA MET A 264 10.43 -3.60 4.85
C MET A 264 10.69 -2.92 6.20
N VAL A 265 11.85 -2.28 6.38
CA VAL A 265 12.20 -1.53 7.60
C VAL A 265 11.18 -0.42 7.87
N VAL A 266 10.82 0.36 6.86
CA VAL A 266 9.83 1.44 7.00
C VAL A 266 8.44 0.87 7.30
N VAL A 267 8.04 -0.24 6.66
CA VAL A 267 6.77 -0.93 6.96
C VAL A 267 6.71 -1.35 8.43
N MET A 268 7.78 -1.94 8.96
CA MET A 268 7.84 -2.38 10.36
C MET A 268 7.79 -1.20 11.34
N ALA A 269 8.57 -0.15 11.08
CA ALA A 269 8.64 1.02 11.95
C ALA A 269 7.32 1.79 12.01
N LEU A 270 6.59 1.88 10.88
CA LEU A 270 5.33 2.62 10.77
C LEU A 270 4.08 1.82 11.18
N GLY A 271 4.17 0.51 11.36
CA GLY A 271 3.00 -0.31 11.69
C GLY A 271 2.08 -0.58 10.50
N GLY A 272 2.67 -0.83 9.34
CA GLY A 272 1.97 -0.97 8.08
C GLY A 272 1.07 -2.21 7.97
N SER A 273 0.38 -2.31 6.83
CA SER A 273 -0.51 -3.42 6.48
C SER A 273 0.25 -4.73 6.24
N THR A 274 -0.33 -5.85 6.67
CA THR A 274 0.13 -7.21 6.32
C THR A 274 0.11 -7.48 4.80
N ASN A 275 -0.72 -6.76 4.04
CA ASN A 275 -0.73 -6.83 2.59
C ASN A 275 0.62 -6.43 1.94
N ALA A 276 1.47 -5.67 2.66
CA ALA A 276 2.81 -5.34 2.20
C ALA A 276 3.65 -6.60 1.92
N VAL A 277 3.42 -7.70 2.64
CA VAL A 277 4.11 -8.98 2.40
C VAL A 277 3.83 -9.50 1.00
N LEU A 278 2.54 -9.57 0.60
CA LEU A 278 2.14 -9.99 -0.75
C LEU A 278 2.69 -9.05 -1.83
N HIS A 279 2.59 -7.74 -1.58
CA HIS A 279 2.89 -6.74 -2.60
C HIS A 279 4.39 -6.56 -2.82
N LEU A 280 5.19 -6.52 -1.77
CA LEU A 280 6.65 -6.39 -1.90
C LEU A 280 7.26 -7.65 -2.55
N ILE A 281 6.75 -8.85 -2.24
CA ILE A 281 7.19 -10.08 -2.92
C ILE A 281 6.85 -10.03 -4.42
N ALA A 282 5.64 -9.59 -4.79
CA ALA A 282 5.24 -9.46 -6.19
C ALA A 282 6.07 -8.42 -6.94
N MET A 283 6.34 -7.26 -6.31
CA MET A 283 7.19 -6.22 -6.87
C MET A 283 8.64 -6.71 -7.04
N ALA A 284 9.20 -7.41 -6.06
CA ALA A 284 10.55 -7.97 -6.11
C ALA A 284 10.68 -8.98 -7.27
N ARG A 285 9.70 -9.86 -7.43
CA ARG A 285 9.65 -10.80 -8.57
C ARG A 285 9.60 -10.11 -9.93
N SER A 286 8.96 -8.94 -10.03
CA SER A 286 8.88 -8.20 -11.30
C SER A 286 10.24 -7.65 -11.78
N VAL A 287 11.23 -7.63 -10.90
CA VAL A 287 12.62 -7.20 -11.17
C VAL A 287 13.67 -8.30 -10.91
N ASP A 288 13.21 -9.55 -10.81
CA ASP A 288 14.03 -10.74 -10.58
C ASP A 288 14.83 -10.72 -9.25
N VAL A 289 14.29 -10.05 -8.22
CA VAL A 289 14.80 -10.05 -6.85
C VAL A 289 14.05 -11.11 -6.04
N GLU A 290 14.80 -11.99 -5.40
CA GLU A 290 14.24 -12.99 -4.50
C GLU A 290 13.88 -12.34 -3.16
N LEU A 291 12.64 -12.52 -2.72
CA LEU A 291 12.11 -12.07 -1.44
C LEU A 291 11.13 -13.12 -0.93
N THR A 292 11.27 -13.53 0.33
CA THR A 292 10.47 -14.56 0.98
C THR A 292 9.80 -14.03 2.25
N ILE A 293 8.85 -14.76 2.80
CA ILE A 293 8.22 -14.38 4.08
C ILE A 293 9.24 -14.38 5.25
N ASP A 294 10.26 -15.23 5.20
CA ASP A 294 11.29 -15.31 6.25
C ASP A 294 12.14 -14.02 6.29
N ASP A 295 12.28 -13.30 5.17
CA ASP A 295 12.95 -11.99 5.14
C ASP A 295 12.17 -10.95 5.94
N PHE A 296 10.83 -11.00 5.90
CA PHE A 296 9.99 -10.12 6.73
C PHE A 296 10.17 -10.42 8.22
N GLN A 297 10.29 -11.71 8.60
CA GLN A 297 10.58 -12.06 9.99
C GLN A 297 11.95 -11.52 10.42
N ALA A 298 12.98 -11.71 9.60
CA ALA A 298 14.32 -11.22 9.91
C ALA A 298 14.38 -9.69 10.10
N VAL A 299 13.62 -8.93 9.32
CA VAL A 299 13.50 -7.48 9.50
C VAL A 299 12.67 -7.15 10.75
N SER A 300 11.55 -7.86 10.97
CA SER A 300 10.69 -7.68 12.14
C SER A 300 11.43 -7.87 13.45
N ASP A 301 12.33 -8.85 13.54
CA ASP A 301 13.11 -9.15 14.75
C ASP A 301 14.03 -8.00 15.18
N ARG A 302 14.50 -7.18 14.24
CA ARG A 302 15.48 -6.11 14.49
C ARG A 302 14.93 -4.68 14.41
N VAL A 303 13.74 -4.49 13.84
CA VAL A 303 13.14 -3.17 13.65
C VAL A 303 11.93 -3.01 14.57
N PRO A 304 11.98 -2.14 15.58
CA PRO A 304 10.85 -1.94 16.48
C PRO A 304 9.67 -1.24 15.79
N PHE A 305 8.47 -1.47 16.32
CA PHE A 305 7.28 -0.73 15.96
C PHE A 305 7.26 0.61 16.71
N LEU A 306 7.24 1.72 15.96
CA LEU A 306 7.49 3.06 16.50
C LEU A 306 6.34 4.05 16.29
N ALA A 307 5.57 3.95 15.20
CA ALA A 307 4.56 4.96 14.89
C ALA A 307 3.19 4.64 15.51
N ASP A 308 2.61 5.60 16.24
CA ASP A 308 1.27 5.48 16.84
C ASP A 308 0.16 5.86 15.82
N LEU A 309 0.24 5.25 14.63
CA LEU A 309 -0.68 5.49 13.52
C LEU A 309 -1.87 4.51 13.56
N LYS A 310 -3.05 4.98 13.12
CA LYS A 310 -4.20 4.10 12.89
C LYS A 310 -3.84 2.97 11.90
N PRO A 311 -4.41 1.75 12.05
CA PRO A 311 -5.54 1.41 12.90
C PRO A 311 -5.19 1.13 14.36
N SER A 312 -3.94 0.77 14.69
CA SER A 312 -3.54 0.39 16.05
C SER A 312 -3.25 1.60 16.95
N GLY A 313 -3.04 2.77 16.38
CA GLY A 313 -2.72 4.01 17.06
C GLY A 313 -3.80 5.09 16.90
N LYS A 314 -3.41 6.32 17.23
CA LYS A 314 -4.33 7.47 17.31
C LYS A 314 -4.24 8.40 16.11
N PHE A 315 -3.08 8.46 15.46
CA PHE A 315 -2.76 9.44 14.44
C PHE A 315 -3.00 8.90 13.02
N VAL A 316 -3.08 9.82 12.05
CA VAL A 316 -3.24 9.51 10.63
C VAL A 316 -2.00 9.97 9.84
N GLN A 317 -1.94 9.65 8.55
CA GLN A 317 -0.80 10.00 7.68
C GLN A 317 -0.56 11.52 7.59
N GLU A 318 -1.61 12.33 7.61
CA GLU A 318 -1.48 13.79 7.65
C GLU A 318 -0.73 14.26 8.92
N ASP A 319 -0.97 13.61 10.06
CA ASP A 319 -0.23 13.90 11.30
C ASP A 319 1.26 13.52 11.15
N LEU A 320 1.57 12.41 10.48
CA LEU A 320 2.96 12.04 10.16
C LEU A 320 3.62 13.09 9.27
N HIS A 321 2.90 13.58 8.24
CA HIS A 321 3.39 14.66 7.38
C HIS A 321 3.76 15.91 8.20
N SER A 322 2.90 16.30 9.15
CA SER A 322 3.07 17.49 9.99
C SER A 322 4.31 17.48 10.88
N ILE A 323 4.88 16.30 11.16
CA ILE A 323 6.05 16.11 12.00
C ILE A 323 7.36 15.88 11.21
N GLY A 324 7.31 15.99 9.88
CA GLY A 324 8.46 15.83 8.98
C GLY A 324 8.30 14.74 7.93
N GLY A 325 7.18 14.01 7.95
CA GLY A 325 6.81 13.02 6.93
C GLY A 325 7.69 11.77 6.92
N THR A 326 7.51 10.97 5.88
CA THR A 326 8.29 9.75 5.65
C THR A 326 9.81 10.01 5.58
N PRO A 327 10.31 11.12 4.97
CA PRO A 327 11.74 11.44 4.98
C PRO A 327 12.34 11.62 6.37
N ALA A 328 11.64 12.27 7.29
CA ALA A 328 12.12 12.44 8.67
C ALA A 328 12.19 11.11 9.43
N VAL A 329 11.24 10.20 9.19
CA VAL A 329 11.30 8.83 9.71
C VAL A 329 12.52 8.09 9.15
N MET A 330 12.71 8.12 7.84
CA MET A 330 13.86 7.47 7.19
C MET A 330 15.19 8.06 7.68
N LYS A 331 15.26 9.39 7.89
CA LYS A 331 16.45 10.03 8.45
C LYS A 331 16.79 9.47 9.82
N TYR A 332 15.80 9.38 10.70
CA TYR A 332 15.98 8.78 12.04
C TYR A 332 16.44 7.32 11.94
N LEU A 333 15.83 6.50 11.10
CA LEU A 333 16.19 5.10 10.93
C LEU A 333 17.59 4.92 10.32
N LEU A 334 18.01 5.80 9.40
CA LEU A 334 19.37 5.85 8.86
C LEU A 334 20.40 6.20 9.94
N GLU A 335 20.15 7.23 10.72
CA GLU A 335 21.01 7.65 11.85
C GLU A 335 21.18 6.53 12.91
N LYS A 336 20.17 5.67 13.04
CA LYS A 336 20.22 4.51 13.95
C LYS A 336 20.78 3.23 13.30
N GLY A 337 21.26 3.33 12.04
CA GLY A 337 21.86 2.19 11.33
C GLY A 337 20.87 1.09 10.93
N MET A 338 19.58 1.39 10.86
CA MET A 338 18.54 0.41 10.52
C MET A 338 18.27 0.32 9.02
N MET A 339 18.65 1.33 8.25
CA MET A 339 18.48 1.41 6.80
C MET A 339 19.82 1.53 6.08
N LYS A 340 19.84 1.14 4.81
CA LYS A 340 20.99 1.22 3.90
C LYS A 340 20.90 2.52 3.10
N GLY A 341 21.81 3.45 3.38
CA GLY A 341 21.77 4.80 2.83
C GLY A 341 22.36 4.93 1.42
N ASP A 342 23.10 3.94 0.93
CA ASP A 342 23.78 3.92 -0.37
C ASP A 342 22.90 3.46 -1.54
N CYS A 343 21.65 3.03 -1.27
CA CYS A 343 20.70 2.67 -2.30
C CYS A 343 20.39 3.86 -3.22
N LEU A 344 20.48 3.62 -4.54
CA LEU A 344 20.14 4.62 -5.57
C LEU A 344 18.64 4.94 -5.57
N THR A 345 18.29 6.17 -5.93
CA THR A 345 16.90 6.61 -6.01
C THR A 345 16.58 7.32 -7.33
N VAL A 346 15.30 7.62 -7.56
CA VAL A 346 14.81 8.33 -8.75
C VAL A 346 15.33 9.78 -8.88
N THR A 347 15.97 10.33 -7.87
CA THR A 347 16.65 11.62 -7.97
C THR A 347 18.05 11.51 -8.59
N GLY A 348 18.53 10.30 -8.85
CA GLY A 348 19.90 10.04 -9.28
C GLY A 348 20.95 10.22 -8.19
N GLN A 349 20.51 10.33 -6.95
CA GLN A 349 21.31 10.36 -5.73
C GLN A 349 21.00 9.14 -4.87
N THR A 350 21.84 8.87 -3.88
CA THR A 350 21.54 7.81 -2.90
C THR A 350 20.46 8.25 -1.91
N LEU A 351 19.86 7.29 -1.22
CA LEU A 351 18.86 7.56 -0.19
C LEU A 351 19.41 8.50 0.90
N ALA A 352 20.62 8.26 1.39
CA ALA A 352 21.27 9.12 2.37
C ALA A 352 21.47 10.55 1.86
N GLN A 353 21.96 10.72 0.62
CA GLN A 353 22.15 12.03 0.01
C GLN A 353 20.85 12.82 -0.14
N ASN A 354 19.73 12.15 -0.42
CA ASN A 354 18.43 12.78 -0.48
C ASN A 354 17.91 13.24 0.89
N ILE A 355 18.14 12.43 1.91
CA ILE A 355 17.52 12.61 3.23
C ILE A 355 18.36 13.51 4.14
N GLU A 356 19.69 13.47 4.04
CA GLU A 356 20.59 14.23 4.90
C GLU A 356 20.26 15.74 4.98
N PRO A 357 19.98 16.45 3.87
CA PRO A 357 19.68 17.88 3.92
C PRO A 357 18.27 18.22 4.45
N LEU A 358 17.39 17.22 4.58
CA LEU A 358 16.00 17.43 4.98
C LEU A 358 15.87 17.53 6.51
N PRO A 359 14.81 18.20 7.02
CA PRO A 359 14.54 18.26 8.44
C PRO A 359 14.34 16.86 9.04
N GLY A 360 14.75 16.69 10.30
CA GLY A 360 14.41 15.51 11.09
C GLY A 360 12.99 15.60 11.67
N LEU A 361 12.67 14.63 12.53
CA LEU A 361 11.39 14.62 13.25
C LEU A 361 11.25 15.87 14.13
N LYS A 362 10.07 16.48 14.09
CA LYS A 362 9.74 17.68 14.85
C LYS A 362 9.89 17.42 16.36
N GLU A 363 10.53 18.32 17.06
CA GLU A 363 10.71 18.22 18.51
C GLU A 363 9.38 18.23 19.25
N GLY A 364 9.25 17.38 20.28
CA GLY A 364 8.04 17.24 21.11
C GLY A 364 6.84 16.57 20.42
N GLN A 365 7.01 16.04 19.20
CA GLN A 365 5.96 15.30 18.51
C GLN A 365 5.63 13.99 19.28
N LYS A 366 4.43 13.43 19.03
CA LYS A 366 3.89 12.23 19.71
C LYS A 366 3.47 11.13 18.73
N VAL A 367 3.64 11.34 17.43
CA VAL A 367 3.20 10.42 16.37
C VAL A 367 4.18 9.25 16.23
N PHE A 368 5.47 9.53 16.36
CA PHE A 368 6.54 8.57 16.18
C PHE A 368 7.39 8.46 17.46
N HIS A 369 7.46 7.28 18.04
CA HIS A 369 8.22 6.97 19.25
C HIS A 369 9.70 6.80 18.91
N MET A 370 10.58 7.13 19.86
CA MET A 370 12.01 6.89 19.72
C MET A 370 12.37 5.47 20.15
N LEU A 371 13.56 5.01 19.76
CA LEU A 371 14.04 3.65 20.09
C LEU A 371 14.13 3.36 21.59
N GLU A 372 14.30 4.40 22.39
CA GLU A 372 14.37 4.31 23.85
C GLU A 372 13.01 3.97 24.48
N ASN A 373 11.91 4.21 23.75
CA ASN A 373 10.54 3.92 24.22
C ASN A 373 9.64 3.49 23.05
N PRO A 374 9.92 2.35 22.40
CA PRO A 374 9.14 1.87 21.28
C PRO A 374 7.74 1.42 21.72
N ILE A 375 6.77 1.39 20.79
CA ILE A 375 5.46 0.77 21.04
C ILE A 375 5.63 -0.73 21.27
N LYS A 376 6.49 -1.37 20.44
CA LYS A 376 6.92 -2.76 20.60
C LYS A 376 8.39 -2.86 20.21
N PRO A 377 9.22 -3.63 20.94
CA PRO A 377 10.66 -3.73 20.68
C PRO A 377 11.03 -4.43 19.38
N THR A 378 10.09 -5.12 18.75
CA THR A 378 10.20 -5.76 17.42
C THR A 378 9.11 -5.25 16.50
N GLY A 379 9.16 -5.61 15.23
CA GLY A 379 8.12 -5.25 14.24
C GLY A 379 6.75 -5.83 14.60
N HIS A 380 5.72 -5.24 14.04
CA HIS A 380 4.33 -5.65 14.25
C HIS A 380 3.87 -6.79 13.33
N ILE A 381 4.54 -7.00 12.19
CA ILE A 381 4.32 -8.16 11.32
C ILE A 381 5.18 -9.31 11.81
N GLN A 382 4.56 -10.46 12.04
CA GLN A 382 5.23 -11.68 12.47
C GLN A 382 4.83 -12.85 11.59
N ILE A 383 5.80 -13.68 11.25
CA ILE A 383 5.57 -14.89 10.48
C ILE A 383 5.43 -16.05 11.47
N LEU A 384 4.24 -16.60 11.57
CA LEU A 384 3.95 -17.73 12.46
C LEU A 384 4.01 -19.04 11.67
N LYS A 385 4.60 -20.07 12.29
CA LYS A 385 4.64 -21.44 11.77
C LYS A 385 4.19 -22.41 12.84
N GLY A 386 3.59 -23.53 12.45
CA GLY A 386 3.11 -24.53 13.38
C GLY A 386 2.26 -25.58 12.70
N ASN A 387 1.52 -26.37 13.47
CA ASN A 387 0.71 -27.43 12.91
C ASN A 387 -0.47 -26.88 12.08
N LEU A 388 -0.94 -25.66 12.32
CA LEU A 388 -1.98 -24.99 11.54
C LEU A 388 -1.43 -24.22 10.34
N ALA A 389 -0.16 -23.83 10.34
CA ALA A 389 0.49 -23.07 9.29
C ALA A 389 1.89 -23.63 8.97
N PRO A 390 1.99 -24.87 8.44
CA PRO A 390 3.30 -25.49 8.19
C PRO A 390 4.15 -24.73 7.17
N GLU A 391 3.54 -24.01 6.23
CA GLU A 391 4.24 -23.16 5.25
C GLU A 391 4.31 -21.69 5.67
N GLY A 392 3.59 -21.31 6.75
CA GLY A 392 3.61 -20.00 7.37
C GLY A 392 2.26 -19.29 7.35
N ALA A 393 2.18 -18.26 8.19
CA ALA A 393 1.07 -17.32 8.29
C ALA A 393 1.62 -15.94 8.59
N VAL A 394 0.87 -14.88 8.25
CA VAL A 394 1.24 -13.49 8.51
C VAL A 394 0.35 -12.93 9.61
N ALA A 395 0.93 -12.64 10.76
CA ALA A 395 0.24 -12.06 11.89
C ALA A 395 0.53 -10.55 12.02
N LYS A 396 -0.47 -9.80 12.48
CA LYS A 396 -0.32 -8.40 12.89
C LYS A 396 -0.43 -8.32 14.41
N ILE A 397 0.70 -8.23 15.10
CA ILE A 397 0.81 -8.22 16.56
C ILE A 397 1.48 -6.92 16.99
N THR A 398 0.69 -5.97 17.46
CA THR A 398 1.19 -4.64 17.84
C THR A 398 1.73 -4.59 19.29
N GLY A 399 1.44 -5.63 20.09
CA GLY A 399 1.81 -5.72 21.50
C GLY A 399 0.81 -5.06 22.45
N LYS A 400 -0.14 -4.27 21.93
CA LYS A 400 -1.20 -3.64 22.74
C LYS A 400 -2.24 -4.66 23.21
N GLU A 401 -2.45 -5.71 22.41
CA GLU A 401 -3.31 -6.87 22.68
C GLU A 401 -2.60 -8.02 23.42
N GLY A 402 -1.30 -7.90 23.64
CA GLY A 402 -0.42 -8.96 24.15
C GLY A 402 0.34 -9.67 23.03
N THR A 403 1.09 -10.72 23.39
CA THR A 403 1.95 -11.49 22.46
C THR A 403 1.50 -12.95 22.33
N LYS A 404 0.58 -13.39 23.18
CA LYS A 404 0.04 -14.75 23.18
C LYS A 404 -1.47 -14.74 23.37
N PHE A 405 -2.17 -15.57 22.60
CA PHE A 405 -3.60 -15.81 22.72
C PHE A 405 -3.87 -17.32 22.71
N GLU A 406 -4.62 -17.79 23.71
CA GLU A 406 -5.13 -19.17 23.76
C GLU A 406 -6.65 -19.11 23.85
N GLY A 407 -7.33 -19.81 22.95
CA GLY A 407 -8.78 -19.77 22.89
C GLY A 407 -9.40 -21.00 22.28
N THR A 408 -10.71 -20.94 22.14
CA THR A 408 -11.52 -22.01 21.54
C THR A 408 -11.90 -21.61 20.11
N ALA A 409 -11.67 -22.51 19.16
CA ALA A 409 -12.04 -22.30 17.77
C ALA A 409 -13.54 -22.11 17.60
N ASN A 410 -13.94 -21.08 16.85
CA ASN A 410 -15.28 -20.85 16.34
C ASN A 410 -15.16 -20.66 14.84
N VAL A 411 -15.54 -21.71 14.06
CA VAL A 411 -15.18 -21.88 12.66
C VAL A 411 -16.33 -21.50 11.74
N PHE A 412 -16.01 -20.72 10.70
CA PHE A 412 -16.93 -20.27 9.66
C PHE A 412 -16.32 -20.53 8.28
N ASP A 413 -17.15 -20.92 7.32
CA ASP A 413 -16.71 -21.21 5.95
C ASP A 413 -16.86 -20.02 5.00
N SER A 414 -17.28 -18.85 5.52
CA SER A 414 -17.29 -17.55 4.80
C SER A 414 -17.34 -16.36 5.74
N GLU A 415 -17.06 -15.17 5.20
CA GLU A 415 -17.21 -13.88 5.90
C GLU A 415 -18.66 -13.66 6.33
N GLU A 416 -19.64 -13.98 5.49
CA GLU A 416 -21.07 -13.78 5.72
C GLU A 416 -21.59 -14.65 6.89
N GLU A 417 -21.15 -15.90 6.97
CA GLU A 417 -21.51 -16.79 8.08
C GLU A 417 -21.00 -16.22 9.42
N MET A 418 -19.77 -15.72 9.44
CA MET A 418 -19.19 -15.09 10.63
C MET A 418 -19.96 -13.84 11.05
N LEU A 419 -20.32 -12.96 10.11
CA LEU A 419 -21.08 -11.74 10.40
C LEU A 419 -22.46 -12.07 10.95
N THR A 420 -23.16 -13.06 10.36
CA THR A 420 -24.43 -13.57 10.87
C THR A 420 -24.30 -14.07 12.31
N ALA A 421 -23.22 -14.84 12.60
CA ALA A 421 -22.97 -15.34 13.95
C ALA A 421 -22.69 -14.20 14.96
N LEU A 422 -22.06 -13.11 14.54
CA LEU A 422 -21.85 -11.92 15.39
C LEU A 422 -23.20 -11.23 15.70
N GLU A 423 -24.06 -11.03 14.71
CA GLU A 423 -25.40 -10.46 14.89
C GLU A 423 -26.26 -11.29 15.85
N GLU A 424 -26.15 -12.62 15.77
CA GLU A 424 -26.84 -13.56 16.64
C GLU A 424 -26.16 -13.74 18.02
N ASN A 425 -25.12 -12.96 18.33
CA ASN A 425 -24.35 -13.05 19.58
C ASN A 425 -23.75 -14.43 19.84
N LYS A 426 -23.34 -15.16 18.82
CA LYS A 426 -22.69 -16.48 18.92
C LYS A 426 -21.19 -16.39 19.15
N ILE A 427 -20.55 -15.26 18.89
CA ILE A 427 -19.13 -15.02 19.15
C ILE A 427 -18.95 -14.54 20.61
N LYS A 428 -18.07 -15.19 21.34
CA LYS A 428 -17.85 -14.98 22.76
C LYS A 428 -16.41 -14.61 23.08
N LYS A 429 -16.19 -14.00 24.24
CA LYS A 429 -14.85 -13.79 24.79
C LYS A 429 -14.10 -15.11 24.91
N GLY A 430 -12.85 -15.13 24.47
CA GLY A 430 -12.00 -16.31 24.43
C GLY A 430 -12.13 -17.14 23.15
N ASP A 431 -12.97 -16.73 22.21
CA ASP A 431 -13.05 -17.39 20.91
C ASP A 431 -11.84 -17.03 20.04
N VAL A 432 -11.38 -18.02 19.27
CA VAL A 432 -10.56 -17.83 18.06
C VAL A 432 -11.49 -18.01 16.88
N VAL A 433 -11.91 -16.92 16.30
CA VAL A 433 -12.74 -16.89 15.08
C VAL A 433 -11.89 -17.29 13.90
N ILE A 434 -12.29 -18.34 13.20
CA ILE A 434 -11.61 -18.87 12.01
C ILE A 434 -12.54 -18.71 10.81
N ILE A 435 -12.12 -17.91 9.83
CA ILE A 435 -12.79 -17.76 8.54
C ILE A 435 -11.91 -18.45 7.51
N ARG A 436 -12.41 -19.55 6.92
CA ARG A 436 -11.64 -20.38 5.98
C ARG A 436 -12.28 -20.41 4.60
N TYR A 437 -11.55 -20.94 3.61
CA TYR A 437 -11.90 -20.93 2.19
C TYR A 437 -11.93 -19.51 1.57
N GLU A 438 -11.13 -18.59 2.13
CA GLU A 438 -10.96 -17.23 1.65
C GLU A 438 -9.54 -17.01 1.03
N GLY A 439 -8.78 -18.08 0.90
CA GLY A 439 -7.47 -18.08 0.24
C GLY A 439 -7.56 -17.94 -1.28
N PRO A 440 -6.43 -17.93 -2.00
CA PRO A 440 -6.39 -17.69 -3.45
C PRO A 440 -7.25 -18.62 -4.30
N LYS A 441 -7.47 -19.87 -3.86
CA LYS A 441 -8.31 -20.87 -4.56
C LYS A 441 -9.68 -21.04 -3.92
N GLY A 442 -9.77 -20.98 -2.60
CA GLY A 442 -11.03 -21.14 -1.87
C GLY A 442 -11.94 -19.93 -2.02
N GLY A 443 -11.37 -18.72 -1.86
CA GLY A 443 -12.06 -17.45 -2.11
C GLY A 443 -11.52 -16.81 -3.39
N PRO A 444 -12.23 -16.92 -4.54
CA PRO A 444 -11.70 -16.40 -5.81
C PRO A 444 -11.27 -14.94 -5.72
N GLY A 445 -9.99 -14.68 -6.01
CA GLY A 445 -9.40 -13.36 -5.86
C GLY A 445 -8.83 -13.06 -4.48
N MET A 446 -8.87 -14.01 -3.55
CA MET A 446 -8.42 -13.81 -2.17
C MET A 446 -8.99 -12.52 -1.56
N PRO A 447 -10.32 -12.43 -1.38
CA PRO A 447 -10.98 -11.19 -0.96
C PRO A 447 -10.36 -10.64 0.33
N GLU A 448 -10.24 -9.33 0.41
CA GLU A 448 -9.72 -8.65 1.60
C GLU A 448 -10.85 -8.39 2.58
N MET A 449 -10.71 -8.83 3.82
CA MET A 449 -11.74 -8.70 4.84
C MET A 449 -11.41 -7.56 5.81
N LEU A 450 -12.35 -6.63 6.02
CA LEU A 450 -12.30 -5.58 7.04
C LEU A 450 -13.54 -5.61 7.92
N THR A 451 -14.69 -5.94 7.36
CA THR A 451 -15.97 -5.94 8.07
C THR A 451 -15.94 -6.83 9.33
N PRO A 452 -15.43 -8.09 9.27
CA PRO A 452 -15.34 -8.95 10.46
C PRO A 452 -14.53 -8.33 11.59
N THR A 453 -13.33 -7.86 11.28
CA THR A 453 -12.43 -7.29 12.29
C THR A 453 -12.99 -6.01 12.88
N SER A 454 -13.55 -5.12 12.04
CA SER A 454 -14.13 -3.86 12.48
C SER A 454 -15.43 -4.06 13.28
N ALA A 455 -16.27 -5.01 12.90
CA ALA A 455 -17.51 -5.32 13.62
C ALA A 455 -17.21 -5.90 15.02
N ILE A 456 -16.23 -6.80 15.14
CA ILE A 456 -15.76 -7.32 16.45
C ILE A 456 -15.21 -6.17 17.31
N MET A 457 -14.42 -5.26 16.76
CA MET A 457 -13.91 -4.09 17.49
C MET A 457 -15.03 -3.17 17.94
N GLY A 458 -15.97 -2.83 17.06
CA GLY A 458 -17.15 -2.00 17.37
C GLY A 458 -18.04 -2.64 18.44
N ALA A 459 -18.24 -3.95 18.40
CA ALA A 459 -18.97 -4.71 19.42
C ALA A 459 -18.25 -4.70 20.80
N GLY A 460 -16.96 -4.35 20.85
CA GLY A 460 -16.18 -4.30 22.09
C GLY A 460 -15.52 -5.62 22.46
N LEU A 461 -15.36 -6.52 21.51
CA LEU A 461 -14.75 -7.85 21.68
C LEU A 461 -13.28 -7.89 21.22
N GLY A 462 -12.73 -6.80 20.72
CA GLY A 462 -11.43 -6.78 20.03
C GLY A 462 -10.21 -7.17 20.84
N SER A 463 -10.26 -7.07 22.18
CA SER A 463 -9.19 -7.55 23.07
C SER A 463 -9.40 -9.00 23.54
N ASP A 464 -10.60 -9.55 23.35
CA ASP A 464 -11.03 -10.81 23.93
C ASP A 464 -11.21 -11.93 22.91
N VAL A 465 -11.04 -11.61 21.62
CA VAL A 465 -11.24 -12.52 20.46
C VAL A 465 -10.05 -12.40 19.52
N ALA A 466 -9.54 -13.51 19.04
CA ALA A 466 -8.58 -13.58 17.95
C ALA A 466 -9.27 -13.97 16.63
N LEU A 467 -8.73 -13.49 15.50
CA LEU A 467 -9.23 -13.83 14.16
C LEU A 467 -8.13 -14.49 13.33
N MET A 468 -8.50 -15.55 12.62
CA MET A 468 -7.60 -16.29 11.74
C MET A 468 -8.26 -16.57 10.39
N THR A 469 -7.46 -16.60 9.33
CA THR A 469 -7.96 -16.92 7.97
C THR A 469 -6.82 -17.42 7.07
N ASP A 470 -7.18 -18.28 6.11
CA ASP A 470 -6.33 -18.60 4.96
C ASP A 470 -6.40 -17.51 3.87
N GLY A 471 -7.38 -16.60 3.96
CA GLY A 471 -7.46 -15.36 3.20
C GLY A 471 -6.59 -14.24 3.78
N ARG A 472 -7.06 -13.01 3.71
CA ARG A 472 -6.34 -11.82 4.22
C ARG A 472 -7.27 -10.82 4.88
N PHE A 473 -6.73 -10.10 5.84
CA PHE A 473 -7.39 -8.97 6.46
C PHE A 473 -6.87 -7.65 5.91
N SER A 474 -7.73 -6.65 5.87
CA SER A 474 -7.40 -5.29 5.45
C SER A 474 -6.33 -4.65 6.35
N GLY A 475 -5.57 -3.71 5.79
CA GLY A 475 -4.65 -2.87 6.55
C GLY A 475 -5.31 -2.07 7.69
N GLY A 476 -6.62 -1.83 7.62
CA GLY A 476 -7.42 -1.24 8.69
C GLY A 476 -7.72 -2.16 9.87
N SER A 477 -7.42 -3.44 9.77
CA SER A 477 -7.64 -4.43 10.82
C SER A 477 -6.60 -4.31 11.95
N HIS A 478 -7.02 -4.54 13.18
CA HIS A 478 -6.18 -4.56 14.38
C HIS A 478 -6.75 -5.52 15.44
N GLY A 479 -5.97 -5.85 16.46
CA GLY A 479 -6.21 -6.92 17.42
C GLY A 479 -5.32 -8.14 17.14
N PHE A 480 -5.62 -9.30 17.74
CA PHE A 480 -4.96 -10.57 17.42
C PHE A 480 -5.44 -11.07 16.05
N ILE A 481 -4.67 -10.79 14.99
CA ILE A 481 -5.06 -11.05 13.60
C ILE A 481 -3.99 -11.86 12.90
N VAL A 482 -4.36 -13.03 12.38
CA VAL A 482 -3.51 -13.94 11.63
C VAL A 482 -4.15 -14.25 10.29
N GLY A 483 -3.53 -13.82 9.20
CA GLY A 483 -3.96 -14.12 7.84
C GLY A 483 -2.91 -14.90 7.06
N HIS A 484 -3.20 -15.12 5.77
CA HIS A 484 -2.30 -15.82 4.83
C HIS A 484 -1.85 -17.19 5.35
N ILE A 485 -2.72 -17.90 6.07
CA ILE A 485 -2.40 -19.24 6.60
C ILE A 485 -2.22 -20.19 5.41
N THR A 486 -1.04 -20.80 5.32
CA THR A 486 -0.69 -21.71 4.23
C THR A 486 -0.22 -23.07 4.72
N PRO A 487 -0.61 -24.15 3.99
CA PRO A 487 -1.52 -24.21 2.84
C PRO A 487 -2.96 -23.79 3.19
N GLU A 488 -3.67 -23.17 2.23
CA GLU A 488 -5.08 -22.78 2.43
C GLU A 488 -6.01 -24.01 2.58
N ALA A 489 -7.17 -23.84 3.18
CA ALA A 489 -8.12 -24.92 3.43
C ALA A 489 -8.55 -25.63 2.14
N GLN A 490 -8.77 -24.88 1.03
CA GLN A 490 -9.14 -25.43 -0.27
C GLN A 490 -8.07 -26.35 -0.88
N GLU A 491 -6.80 -26.13 -0.56
CA GLU A 491 -5.67 -26.97 -0.97
C GLU A 491 -5.45 -28.18 -0.03
N GLY A 492 -6.35 -28.39 0.93
CA GLY A 492 -6.22 -29.44 1.93
C GLY A 492 -5.29 -29.09 3.09
N GLY A 493 -5.05 -27.78 3.33
CA GLY A 493 -4.29 -27.30 4.46
C GLY A 493 -4.94 -27.66 5.80
N PRO A 494 -4.15 -27.69 6.90
CA PRO A 494 -4.64 -28.11 8.23
C PRO A 494 -5.85 -27.32 8.73
N LEU A 495 -5.98 -26.06 8.33
CA LEU A 495 -7.11 -25.19 8.70
C LEU A 495 -8.46 -25.80 8.31
N ALA A 496 -8.52 -26.59 7.22
CA ALA A 496 -9.74 -27.31 6.79
C ALA A 496 -10.22 -28.36 7.81
N LEU A 497 -9.34 -28.84 8.68
CA LEU A 497 -9.63 -29.91 9.65
C LEU A 497 -10.11 -29.37 10.99
N VAL A 498 -9.88 -28.08 11.28
CA VAL A 498 -10.27 -27.47 12.56
C VAL A 498 -11.79 -27.50 12.72
N GLN A 499 -12.23 -27.88 13.93
CA GLN A 499 -13.64 -27.91 14.30
C GLN A 499 -13.92 -26.89 15.41
N THR A 500 -15.13 -26.33 15.41
CA THR A 500 -15.59 -25.51 16.52
C THR A 500 -15.48 -26.29 17.82
N GLY A 501 -14.78 -25.71 18.82
CA GLY A 501 -14.47 -26.35 20.10
C GLY A 501 -13.00 -26.77 20.26
N ASP A 502 -12.22 -26.83 19.18
CA ASP A 502 -10.79 -27.13 19.24
C ASP A 502 -10.03 -26.02 19.98
N LYS A 503 -8.90 -26.37 20.60
CA LYS A 503 -8.03 -25.42 21.26
C LYS A 503 -7.00 -24.87 20.28
N ILE A 504 -6.87 -23.56 20.23
CA ILE A 504 -5.94 -22.84 19.36
C ILE A 504 -4.98 -22.03 20.22
N THR A 505 -3.72 -22.05 19.84
CA THR A 505 -2.65 -21.23 20.44
C THR A 505 -1.97 -20.36 19.37
N ILE A 506 -2.01 -19.05 19.57
CA ILE A 506 -1.25 -18.05 18.81
C ILE A 506 -0.15 -17.54 19.75
N ASP A 507 1.10 -17.86 19.44
CA ASP A 507 2.27 -17.49 20.25
C ASP A 507 3.26 -16.69 19.40
N ALA A 508 3.13 -15.37 19.45
CA ALA A 508 3.99 -14.47 18.68
C ALA A 508 5.40 -14.35 19.26
N GLU A 509 5.62 -14.75 20.52
CA GLU A 509 6.98 -14.75 21.11
C GLU A 509 7.83 -15.86 20.53
N ASN A 510 7.22 -17.01 20.26
CA ASN A 510 7.89 -18.19 19.70
C ASN A 510 7.60 -18.39 18.20
N ASN A 511 6.92 -17.44 17.55
CA ASN A 511 6.50 -17.51 16.13
C ASN A 511 5.69 -18.78 15.82
N ARG A 512 4.76 -19.16 16.70
CA ARG A 512 3.99 -20.40 16.60
C ARG A 512 2.49 -20.18 16.44
N LEU A 513 1.88 -21.10 15.66
CA LEU A 513 0.45 -21.20 15.42
C LEU A 513 0.04 -22.69 15.44
N ASP A 514 -0.60 -23.11 16.55
CA ASP A 514 -0.95 -24.50 16.81
C ASP A 514 -2.42 -24.68 17.23
#